data_a7e7dba25fe89a857d5543de688de0a6
#
_entry.id   a7e7dba25fe89a857d5543de688de0a6
#
_cell.length_a   1.000
_cell.length_b   1.000
_cell.length_c   1.000
_cell.angle_alpha   90.00
_cell.angle_beta   90.00
_cell.angle_gamma   90.00
#
_symmetry.space_group_name_H-M   'P 1'
#
loop_
_entity.id
_entity.type
_entity.pdbx_description
1 polymer ?
#
loop_
_entity_poly.entity_id
_entity_poly.type
_entity_poly.pdbx_seq_one_letter_code
_entity_poly.pdbx_strand_id
1 'polypeptide(L)'
;MKTINKKVLKKNNLKKTKSFIRLPNNYKPSDKEIFMNDKQLLYFKNKLETWRESVIKDSEKTRGNLQNNSTPEADIADRASTETDRSLELRTRDRQRKLLSKIDAALIRIKEGSYGFCIETGEPISLKRLDARPIAILSIAAQERHEKTERSYKED
;
A
#
# COMPACT_ATOMS: atom_id res chain seq x y z
N MET A 1 -1.54 0.28 -37.23
CA MET A 1 -0.53 1.09 -36.49
C MET A 1 -1.17 2.37 -35.99
N LYS A 2 -1.56 2.46 -34.73
CA LYS A 2 -2.16 3.66 -34.13
C LYS A 2 -1.10 4.32 -33.25
N THR A 3 -0.65 5.49 -33.67
CA THR A 3 0.32 6.34 -32.99
C THR A 3 -0.23 6.83 -31.66
N ILE A 4 0.37 6.37 -30.57
CA ILE A 4 0.04 6.79 -29.20
C ILE A 4 0.57 8.22 -29.00
N ASN A 5 -0.36 9.10 -28.69
CA ASN A 5 -0.18 10.54 -28.54
C ASN A 5 0.68 10.85 -27.28
N LYS A 6 1.96 11.15 -27.52
CA LYS A 6 2.99 11.47 -26.51
C LYS A 6 2.84 12.88 -25.88
N LYS A 7 1.65 13.40 -25.67
CA LYS A 7 1.47 14.84 -25.41
C LYS A 7 0.90 15.22 -24.03
N VAL A 8 1.04 14.41 -22.97
CA VAL A 8 0.62 14.83 -21.60
C VAL A 8 1.64 14.49 -20.52
N LEU A 9 2.91 14.40 -20.83
CA LEU A 9 3.95 14.44 -19.79
C LEU A 9 4.60 15.84 -19.80
N LYS A 10 3.87 16.84 -19.36
CA LYS A 10 4.51 18.05 -18.86
C LYS A 10 5.31 17.67 -17.62
N LYS A 11 6.63 17.54 -17.80
CA LYS A 11 7.63 17.50 -16.73
C LYS A 11 7.40 18.74 -15.84
N ASN A 12 6.68 18.56 -14.74
CA ASN A 12 6.75 19.50 -13.65
C ASN A 12 8.15 19.38 -13.06
N ASN A 13 9.06 20.26 -13.51
CA ASN A 13 10.32 20.52 -12.86
C ASN A 13 10.03 20.94 -11.41
N LEU A 14 9.96 19.97 -10.53
CA LEU A 14 10.02 20.21 -9.09
C LEU A 14 11.43 20.74 -8.79
N LYS A 15 11.57 22.06 -8.87
CA LYS A 15 12.71 22.77 -8.26
C LYS A 15 12.75 22.31 -6.80
N LYS A 16 13.81 21.63 -6.42
CA LYS A 16 14.17 21.26 -5.05
C LYS A 16 14.34 22.52 -4.19
N THR A 17 13.25 23.14 -3.78
CA THR A 17 13.27 24.01 -2.62
C THR A 17 12.93 23.13 -1.44
N LYS A 18 13.93 22.82 -0.63
CA LYS A 18 13.79 22.20 0.71
C LYS A 18 13.11 23.23 1.63
N SER A 19 11.86 23.56 1.38
CA SER A 19 11.03 24.20 2.39
C SER A 19 10.61 23.09 3.36
N PHE A 20 10.99 23.24 4.63
CA PHE A 20 10.49 22.38 5.71
C PHE A 20 8.99 22.65 5.86
N ILE A 21 8.17 21.97 5.09
CA ILE A 21 6.73 22.03 5.21
C ILE A 21 6.37 21.28 6.48
N ARG A 22 6.04 22.00 7.56
CA ARG A 22 5.45 21.42 8.75
C ARG A 22 3.95 21.24 8.51
N LEU A 23 3.46 20.01 8.61
CA LEU A 23 2.03 19.77 8.65
C LEU A 23 1.46 20.21 10.00
N PRO A 24 0.32 20.91 10.05
CA PRO A 24 -0.43 21.09 11.29
C PRO A 24 -0.82 19.72 11.88
N ASN A 25 -0.83 19.59 13.20
CA ASN A 25 -1.12 18.34 13.90
C ASN A 25 -2.46 17.67 13.52
N ASN A 26 -3.43 18.47 13.01
CA ASN A 26 -4.77 18.00 12.60
C ASN A 26 -5.03 18.16 11.09
N TYR A 27 -3.97 18.20 10.28
CA TYR A 27 -4.16 18.32 8.83
C TYR A 27 -4.83 17.09 8.25
N LYS A 28 -5.92 17.32 7.48
CA LYS A 28 -6.57 16.30 6.65
C LYS A 28 -6.61 16.78 5.21
N PRO A 29 -6.24 15.94 4.24
CA PRO A 29 -6.35 16.27 2.83
C PRO A 29 -7.77 16.67 2.45
N SER A 30 -7.93 17.76 1.67
CA SER A 30 -9.22 18.25 1.23
C SER A 30 -9.26 18.39 -0.29
N ASP A 31 -10.42 18.08 -0.88
CA ASP A 31 -10.67 18.25 -2.32
C ASP A 31 -10.68 19.72 -2.76
N LYS A 32 -10.68 20.69 -1.80
CA LYS A 32 -10.59 22.13 -2.07
C LYS A 32 -9.17 22.58 -2.40
N GLU A 33 -8.17 21.78 -2.11
CA GLU A 33 -6.77 22.07 -2.39
C GLU A 33 -6.37 21.52 -3.77
N ILE A 34 -5.25 22.04 -4.29
CA ILE A 34 -4.66 21.43 -5.50
C ILE A 34 -4.33 19.97 -5.21
N PHE A 35 -4.80 19.09 -6.07
CA PHE A 35 -4.60 17.64 -5.94
C PHE A 35 -3.12 17.28 -5.89
N MET A 36 -2.74 16.47 -4.91
CA MET A 36 -1.36 16.03 -4.63
C MET A 36 -0.38 17.20 -4.49
N ASN A 37 -0.80 18.26 -3.79
CA ASN A 37 0.12 19.31 -3.36
C ASN A 37 1.15 18.77 -2.35
N ASP A 38 2.21 19.52 -2.09
CA ASP A 38 3.29 19.09 -1.20
C ASP A 38 2.81 18.73 0.22
N LYS A 39 1.73 19.38 0.72
CA LYS A 39 1.15 19.06 2.04
C LYS A 39 0.43 17.73 2.02
N GLN A 40 -0.37 17.46 0.98
CA GLN A 40 -1.06 16.18 0.80
C GLN A 40 -0.04 15.03 0.63
N LEU A 41 0.98 15.22 -0.20
CA LEU A 41 2.05 14.24 -0.38
C LEU A 41 2.79 13.94 0.92
N LEU A 42 3.10 14.97 1.72
CA LEU A 42 3.74 14.79 3.01
C LEU A 42 2.82 14.06 4.01
N TYR A 43 1.52 14.35 4.00
CA TYR A 43 0.54 13.65 4.83
C TYR A 43 0.52 12.15 4.51
N PHE A 44 0.37 11.79 3.23
CA PHE A 44 0.34 10.39 2.82
C PHE A 44 1.68 9.68 3.04
N LYS A 45 2.80 10.39 2.84
CA LYS A 45 4.12 9.87 3.15
C LYS A 45 4.24 9.50 4.63
N ASN A 46 3.91 10.40 5.54
CA ASN A 46 3.98 10.15 6.98
C ASN A 46 3.04 8.99 7.39
N LYS A 47 1.83 8.95 6.83
CA LYS A 47 0.87 7.88 7.07
C LYS A 47 1.40 6.52 6.63
N LEU A 48 2.03 6.45 5.46
CA LEU A 48 2.65 5.22 4.93
C LEU A 48 3.87 4.80 5.76
N GLU A 49 4.72 5.74 6.17
CA GLU A 49 5.90 5.47 7.00
C GLU A 49 5.49 4.93 8.37
N THR A 50 4.52 5.57 9.05
CA THR A 50 3.97 5.08 10.33
C THR A 50 3.37 3.69 10.19
N TRP A 51 2.61 3.46 9.12
CA TRP A 51 2.02 2.14 8.86
C TRP A 51 3.09 1.08 8.59
N ARG A 52 4.12 1.42 7.81
CA ARG A 52 5.29 0.56 7.56
C ARG A 52 5.96 0.12 8.85
N GLU A 53 6.23 1.06 9.76
CA GLU A 53 6.85 0.77 11.06
C GLU A 53 5.99 -0.15 11.92
N SER A 54 4.67 0.06 11.95
CA SER A 54 3.73 -0.82 12.65
C SER A 54 3.79 -2.26 12.10
N VAL A 55 3.74 -2.42 10.77
CA VAL A 55 3.78 -3.76 10.15
C VAL A 55 5.11 -4.47 10.40
N ILE A 56 6.23 -3.75 10.39
CA ILE A 56 7.54 -4.33 10.71
C ILE A 56 7.56 -4.82 12.15
N LYS A 57 7.11 -3.99 13.11
CA LYS A 57 7.06 -4.35 14.53
C LYS A 57 6.18 -5.57 14.79
N ASP A 58 5.03 -5.67 14.12
CA ASP A 58 4.14 -6.82 14.23
C ASP A 58 4.76 -8.09 13.61
N SER A 59 5.51 -7.95 12.51
CA SER A 59 6.25 -9.05 11.88
C SER A 59 7.37 -9.59 12.78
N GLU A 60 8.05 -8.73 13.51
CA GLU A 60 9.11 -9.12 14.46
C GLU A 60 8.55 -9.90 15.66
N LYS A 61 7.40 -9.49 16.20
CA LYS A 61 6.71 -10.21 17.27
C LYS A 61 6.34 -11.64 16.84
N THR A 62 5.76 -11.78 15.66
CA THR A 62 5.37 -13.09 15.12
C THR A 62 6.60 -13.99 14.93
N ARG A 63 7.74 -13.42 14.52
CA ARG A 63 8.99 -14.18 14.38
C ARG A 63 9.52 -14.70 15.72
N GLY A 64 9.43 -13.91 16.79
CA GLY A 64 9.82 -14.31 18.14
C GLY A 64 8.99 -15.49 18.65
N ASN A 65 7.68 -15.46 18.42
CA ASN A 65 6.78 -16.55 18.85
C ASN A 65 7.09 -17.87 18.14
N LEU A 66 7.38 -17.87 16.84
CA LEU A 66 7.74 -19.07 16.07
C LEU A 66 9.04 -19.72 16.54
N GLN A 67 10.00 -18.93 17.00
CA GLN A 67 11.28 -19.45 17.49
C GLN A 67 11.15 -20.09 18.89
N ASN A 68 10.26 -19.54 19.73
CA ASN A 68 10.08 -20.01 21.11
C ASN A 68 9.21 -21.29 21.20
N ASN A 69 8.35 -21.54 20.21
CA ASN A 69 7.44 -22.70 20.18
C ASN A 69 8.02 -23.92 19.45
N SER A 70 9.34 -24.05 19.40
CA SER A 70 10.06 -25.16 18.71
C SER A 70 10.29 -26.40 19.58
N THR A 71 9.61 -26.54 20.72
CA THR A 71 9.70 -27.76 21.55
C THR A 71 8.91 -28.89 20.90
N PRO A 72 9.50 -30.10 20.79
CA PRO A 72 8.78 -31.26 20.26
C PRO A 72 7.70 -31.69 21.26
N GLU A 73 6.45 -31.59 20.86
CA GLU A 73 5.31 -32.07 21.65
C GLU A 73 5.17 -33.58 21.50
N ALA A 74 4.89 -34.27 22.61
CA ALA A 74 4.82 -35.72 22.69
C ALA A 74 3.47 -36.26 22.20
N ASP A 75 2.39 -35.47 22.26
CA ASP A 75 1.04 -35.89 21.89
C ASP A 75 0.70 -35.55 20.42
N ILE A 76 0.02 -36.48 19.73
CA ILE A 76 -0.37 -36.40 18.31
C ILE A 76 -1.40 -35.26 18.12
N ALA A 77 -2.34 -35.07 19.06
CA ALA A 77 -3.37 -34.05 18.98
C ALA A 77 -2.76 -32.65 19.12
N ASP A 78 -1.81 -32.48 20.05
CA ASP A 78 -1.10 -31.23 20.24
C ASP A 78 -0.22 -30.89 19.03
N ARG A 79 0.40 -31.87 18.38
CA ARG A 79 1.15 -31.71 17.14
C ARG A 79 0.30 -31.17 15.99
N ALA A 80 -0.92 -31.70 15.82
CA ALA A 80 -1.82 -31.26 14.76
C ALA A 80 -2.29 -29.79 14.97
N SER A 81 -2.55 -29.42 16.23
CA SER A 81 -2.89 -28.05 16.60
C SER A 81 -1.73 -27.09 16.33
N THR A 82 -0.54 -27.43 16.79
CA THR A 82 0.70 -26.63 16.59
C THR A 82 1.03 -26.46 15.11
N GLU A 83 0.83 -27.49 14.27
CA GLU A 83 1.06 -27.40 12.83
C GLU A 83 0.07 -26.48 12.15
N THR A 84 -1.20 -26.49 12.57
CA THR A 84 -2.22 -25.56 12.09
C THR A 84 -1.86 -24.12 12.45
N ASP A 85 -1.48 -23.85 13.70
CA ASP A 85 -1.08 -22.51 14.16
C ASP A 85 0.15 -22.01 13.41
N ARG A 86 1.14 -22.87 13.19
CA ARG A 86 2.33 -22.57 12.39
C ARG A 86 1.98 -22.21 10.94
N SER A 87 1.04 -22.92 10.35
CA SER A 87 0.54 -22.63 9.00
C SER A 87 -0.14 -21.26 8.93
N LEU A 88 -0.95 -20.92 9.93
CA LEU A 88 -1.59 -19.60 10.04
C LEU A 88 -0.57 -18.47 10.20
N GLU A 89 0.45 -18.68 11.04
CA GLU A 89 1.52 -17.71 11.23
C GLU A 89 2.31 -17.47 9.94
N LEU A 90 2.66 -18.52 9.20
CA LEU A 90 3.35 -18.43 7.92
C LEU A 90 2.52 -17.64 6.89
N ARG A 91 1.21 -17.91 6.80
CA ARG A 91 0.29 -17.14 5.93
C ARG A 91 0.22 -15.67 6.33
N THR A 92 0.22 -15.37 7.62
CA THR A 92 0.22 -14.00 8.15
C THR A 92 1.51 -13.27 7.75
N ARG A 93 2.67 -13.91 7.88
CA ARG A 93 3.96 -13.36 7.45
C ARG A 93 4.00 -13.08 5.94
N ASP A 94 3.47 -13.97 5.13
CA ASP A 94 3.40 -13.76 3.69
C ASP A 94 2.51 -12.56 3.33
N ARG A 95 1.39 -12.38 4.03
CA ARG A 95 0.54 -11.20 3.88
C ARG A 95 1.27 -9.93 4.30
N GLN A 96 1.96 -9.94 5.44
CA GLN A 96 2.75 -8.79 5.92
C GLN A 96 3.87 -8.42 4.94
N ARG A 97 4.60 -9.40 4.40
CA ARG A 97 5.64 -9.16 3.38
C ARG A 97 5.06 -8.52 2.12
N LYS A 98 3.94 -9.05 1.61
CA LYS A 98 3.24 -8.47 0.44
C LYS A 98 2.73 -7.07 0.73
N LEU A 99 2.27 -6.80 1.96
CA LEU A 99 1.81 -5.48 2.37
C LEU A 99 2.98 -4.49 2.43
N LEU A 100 4.11 -4.86 3.03
CA LEU A 100 5.33 -4.04 3.06
C LEU A 100 5.79 -3.67 1.65
N SER A 101 5.83 -4.64 0.73
CA SER A 101 6.18 -4.38 -0.67
C SER A 101 5.23 -3.35 -1.33
N LYS A 102 3.93 -3.41 -1.05
CA LYS A 102 2.96 -2.43 -1.55
C LYS A 102 3.15 -1.04 -0.93
N ILE A 103 3.50 -0.97 0.36
CA ILE A 103 3.79 0.30 1.04
C ILE A 103 5.07 0.92 0.46
N ASP A 104 6.13 0.14 0.28
CA ASP A 104 7.38 0.60 -0.31
C ASP A 104 7.18 1.10 -1.76
N ALA A 105 6.39 0.37 -2.57
CA ALA A 105 6.01 0.81 -3.91
C ALA A 105 5.24 2.15 -3.88
N ALA A 106 4.33 2.35 -2.92
CA ALA A 106 3.61 3.63 -2.76
C ALA A 106 4.57 4.77 -2.38
N LEU A 107 5.54 4.54 -1.50
CA LEU A 107 6.58 5.51 -1.13
C LEU A 107 7.49 5.87 -2.32
N ILE A 108 7.82 4.91 -3.18
CA ILE A 108 8.56 5.15 -4.42
C ILE A 108 7.74 6.05 -5.35
N ARG A 109 6.44 5.78 -5.53
CA ARG A 109 5.54 6.60 -6.36
C ARG A 109 5.42 8.05 -5.85
N ILE A 110 5.46 8.26 -4.53
CA ILE A 110 5.52 9.62 -3.96
C ILE A 110 6.80 10.33 -4.39
N LYS A 111 7.96 9.65 -4.37
CA LYS A 111 9.24 10.22 -4.80
C LYS A 111 9.28 10.53 -6.29
N GLU A 112 8.62 9.70 -7.10
CA GLU A 112 8.53 9.85 -8.56
C GLU A 112 7.45 10.86 -8.99
N GLY A 113 6.57 11.29 -8.07
CA GLY A 113 5.47 12.20 -8.38
C GLY A 113 4.28 11.54 -9.09
N SER A 114 4.21 10.22 -9.13
CA SER A 114 3.12 9.43 -9.74
C SER A 114 2.06 8.96 -8.73
N TYR A 115 2.25 9.26 -7.44
CA TYR A 115 1.31 8.89 -6.40
C TYR A 115 -0.02 9.64 -6.54
N GLY A 116 -1.11 8.95 -6.26
CA GLY A 116 -2.47 9.53 -6.34
C GLY A 116 -3.13 9.36 -7.71
N PHE A 117 -2.42 8.88 -8.72
CA PHE A 117 -2.98 8.63 -10.04
C PHE A 117 -3.14 7.13 -10.32
N CYS A 118 -4.23 6.79 -10.99
CA CYS A 118 -4.51 5.42 -11.43
C CYS A 118 -3.47 4.95 -12.45
N ILE A 119 -2.93 3.76 -12.29
CA ILE A 119 -1.92 3.22 -13.21
C ILE A 119 -2.51 2.95 -14.60
N GLU A 120 -3.78 2.54 -14.68
CA GLU A 120 -4.42 2.19 -15.94
C GLU A 120 -4.94 3.40 -16.69
N THR A 121 -5.67 4.27 -16.00
CA THR A 121 -6.40 5.38 -16.65
C THR A 121 -5.64 6.70 -16.58
N GLY A 122 -4.64 6.81 -15.70
CA GLY A 122 -3.95 8.08 -15.43
C GLY A 122 -4.82 9.12 -14.69
N GLU A 123 -6.06 8.78 -14.34
CA GLU A 123 -6.97 9.67 -13.62
C GLU A 123 -6.61 9.79 -12.14
N PRO A 124 -6.95 10.92 -11.49
CA PRO A 124 -6.73 11.08 -10.07
C PRO A 124 -7.60 10.10 -9.27
N ILE A 125 -6.99 9.45 -8.27
CA ILE A 125 -7.70 8.61 -7.29
C ILE A 125 -8.27 9.54 -6.22
N SER A 126 -9.54 9.36 -5.85
CA SER A 126 -10.17 10.22 -4.84
C SER A 126 -9.41 10.22 -3.51
N LEU A 127 -9.29 11.39 -2.87
CA LEU A 127 -8.60 11.53 -1.59
C LEU A 127 -9.21 10.65 -0.50
N LYS A 128 -10.53 10.47 -0.51
CA LYS A 128 -11.24 9.57 0.42
C LYS A 128 -10.76 8.11 0.28
N ARG A 129 -10.55 7.66 -0.97
CA ARG A 129 -10.04 6.31 -1.23
C ARG A 129 -8.59 6.17 -0.79
N LEU A 130 -7.74 7.17 -1.06
CA LEU A 130 -6.35 7.18 -0.63
C LEU A 130 -6.21 7.28 0.89
N ASP A 131 -7.11 8.00 1.55
CA ASP A 131 -7.11 8.07 3.01
C ASP A 131 -7.51 6.74 3.64
N ALA A 132 -8.53 6.07 3.10
CA ALA A 132 -8.94 4.73 3.54
C ALA A 132 -7.90 3.65 3.17
N ARG A 133 -7.28 3.74 1.99
CA ARG A 133 -6.30 2.78 1.48
C ARG A 133 -5.10 3.49 0.82
N PRO A 134 -4.09 3.89 1.58
CA PRO A 134 -2.96 4.68 1.06
C PRO A 134 -2.12 3.98 -0.01
N ILE A 135 -2.18 2.66 -0.08
CA ILE A 135 -1.51 1.83 -1.11
C ILE A 135 -2.34 1.63 -2.38
N ALA A 136 -3.48 2.32 -2.53
CA ALA A 136 -4.32 2.16 -3.72
C ALA A 136 -3.59 2.66 -4.98
N ILE A 137 -3.64 1.83 -6.03
CA ILE A 137 -3.02 2.11 -7.33
C ILE A 137 -4.03 2.26 -8.45
N LEU A 138 -5.29 1.84 -8.22
CA LEU A 138 -6.40 1.91 -9.16
C LEU A 138 -7.51 2.82 -8.63
N SER A 139 -8.19 3.53 -9.52
CA SER A 139 -9.44 4.21 -9.23
C SER A 139 -10.54 3.19 -8.91
N ILE A 140 -11.67 3.62 -8.36
CA ILE A 140 -12.80 2.72 -8.05
C ILE A 140 -13.28 2.05 -9.33
N ALA A 141 -13.49 2.82 -10.39
CA ALA A 141 -13.96 2.32 -11.67
C ALA A 141 -12.99 1.33 -12.34
N ALA A 142 -11.67 1.54 -12.21
CA ALA A 142 -10.68 0.60 -12.70
C ALA A 142 -10.67 -0.69 -11.89
N GLN A 143 -10.79 -0.59 -10.57
CA GLN A 143 -10.87 -1.74 -9.67
C GLN A 143 -12.10 -2.62 -9.96
N GLU A 144 -13.26 -2.01 -10.13
CA GLU A 144 -14.51 -2.71 -10.46
C GLU A 144 -14.41 -3.45 -11.80
N ARG A 145 -13.78 -2.84 -12.80
CA ARG A 145 -13.52 -3.51 -14.09
C ARG A 145 -12.63 -4.73 -13.93
N HIS A 146 -11.54 -4.60 -13.15
CA HIS A 146 -10.66 -5.73 -12.85
C HIS A 146 -11.41 -6.87 -12.16
N GLU A 147 -12.15 -6.57 -11.11
CA GLU A 147 -12.90 -7.57 -10.37
C GLU A 147 -13.98 -8.27 -11.22
N LYS A 148 -14.62 -7.50 -12.12
CA LYS A 148 -15.59 -8.08 -13.07
C LYS A 148 -14.92 -9.04 -14.05
N THR A 149 -13.75 -8.65 -14.57
CA THR A 149 -12.98 -9.50 -15.47
C THR A 149 -12.47 -10.76 -14.79
N GLU A 150 -11.95 -10.65 -13.55
CA GLU A 150 -11.50 -11.80 -12.76
C GLU A 150 -12.63 -12.79 -12.44
N ARG A 151 -13.86 -12.30 -12.23
CA ARG A 151 -15.03 -13.18 -12.01
C ARG A 151 -15.36 -13.96 -13.25
N SER A 152 -15.43 -13.33 -14.43
CA SER A 152 -15.73 -14.01 -15.68
C SER A 152 -14.69 -15.09 -16.05
N TYR A 153 -13.42 -14.92 -15.67
CA TYR A 153 -12.40 -15.96 -15.87
C TYR A 153 -12.44 -17.12 -14.88
N LYS A 154 -13.16 -16.99 -13.76
CA LYS A 154 -13.31 -18.05 -12.77
C LYS A 154 -14.56 -18.91 -12.98
N GLU A 155 -15.47 -18.43 -13.82
CA GLU A 155 -16.73 -19.12 -14.14
C GLU A 155 -16.60 -19.99 -15.42
N ASP A 156 -15.49 -19.88 -16.16
CA ASP A 156 -15.09 -20.77 -17.26
C ASP A 156 -14.12 -21.88 -16.76
#